data_188252f59913272a91186c43b62762de
#
_entry.id   188252f59913272a91186c43b62762de
#
_cell.length_a   1.000
_cell.length_b   1.000
_cell.length_c   1.000
_cell.angle_alpha   90.00
_cell.angle_beta   90.00
_cell.angle_gamma   90.00
#
_symmetry.space_group_name_H-M   'P 1'
#
loop_
_entity.id
_entity.type
_entity.pdbx_description
1 polymer ?
#
loop_
_entity_poly.entity_id
_entity_poly.type
_entity_poly.pdbx_seq_one_letter_code
_entity_poly.pdbx_strand_id
1 'polypeptide(L)'
;PIPEHLRKNMPAGSVQEFTAETAQGMMDFTADDVIGNIAPRPVLLLHSSVDSVTPTEQSVEMFKRAGQPTDLHLTADTDHFMMAESNTRVINIIRDWLETYFPADASVDA
;
A
#
# COMPACT_ATOMS: atom_id res chain seq x y z
N PRO A 1 16.90 1.48 14.69
CA PRO A 1 16.73 2.80 14.05
C PRO A 1 16.75 2.69 12.53
N ILE A 2 16.05 3.59 11.91
CA ILE A 2 15.94 3.64 10.45
C ILE A 2 17.23 4.24 9.87
N PRO A 3 17.83 3.61 8.84
CA PRO A 3 19.03 4.18 8.19
C PRO A 3 18.80 5.60 7.68
N GLU A 4 19.83 6.42 7.76
CA GLU A 4 19.76 7.84 7.39
C GLU A 4 19.28 8.05 5.95
N HIS A 5 19.75 7.23 5.02
CA HIS A 5 19.37 7.37 3.61
C HIS A 5 17.87 7.11 3.36
N LEU A 6 17.22 6.36 4.23
CA LEU A 6 15.78 6.13 4.15
C LEU A 6 14.99 7.25 4.84
N ARG A 7 15.54 7.88 5.87
CA ARG A 7 14.87 8.96 6.59
C ARG A 7 14.55 10.16 5.70
N LYS A 8 15.42 10.44 4.74
CA LYS A 8 15.21 11.54 3.80
C LYS A 8 13.92 11.44 3.02
N ASN A 9 13.45 10.22 2.77
CA ASN A 9 12.27 9.97 1.96
C ASN A 9 11.00 9.85 2.78
N MET A 10 11.09 10.02 4.09
CA MET A 10 9.94 9.93 4.98
C MET A 10 9.31 11.29 5.20
N PRO A 11 7.94 11.35 5.29
CA PRO A 11 7.27 12.59 5.64
C PRO A 11 7.68 13.12 7.01
N ALA A 12 7.61 14.43 7.19
CA ALA A 12 7.84 15.04 8.50
C ALA A 12 6.85 14.47 9.52
N GLY A 13 7.33 14.14 10.71
CA GLY A 13 6.51 13.56 11.76
C GLY A 13 6.38 12.04 11.71
N SER A 14 7.03 11.38 10.76
CA SER A 14 7.05 9.91 10.69
C SER A 14 7.76 9.34 11.91
N VAL A 15 7.30 8.16 12.38
CA VAL A 15 7.97 7.44 13.43
C VAL A 15 9.29 6.89 12.89
N GLN A 16 10.39 7.24 13.55
CA GLN A 16 11.73 6.87 13.09
C GLN A 16 12.43 5.86 13.98
N GLU A 17 11.80 5.48 15.09
CA GLU A 17 12.33 4.48 16.00
C GLU A 17 11.21 3.51 16.38
N PHE A 18 11.58 2.25 16.57
CA PHE A 18 10.66 1.20 16.97
C PHE A 18 11.18 0.49 18.20
N THR A 19 10.26 -0.08 19.00
CA THR A 19 10.65 -0.99 20.08
C THR A 19 11.23 -2.28 19.46
N ALA A 20 12.02 -3.01 20.25
CA ALA A 20 12.56 -4.29 19.80
C ALA A 20 11.47 -5.29 19.44
N GLU A 21 10.36 -5.29 20.18
CA GLU A 21 9.22 -6.19 19.90
C GLU A 21 8.56 -5.84 18.56
N THR A 22 8.36 -4.56 18.30
CA THR A 22 7.78 -4.11 17.03
C THR A 22 8.68 -4.47 15.87
N ALA A 23 9.99 -4.23 16.01
CA ALA A 23 10.96 -4.57 14.96
C ALA A 23 10.97 -6.07 14.70
N GLN A 24 10.92 -6.90 15.72
CA GLN A 24 10.89 -8.36 15.57
C GLN A 24 9.60 -8.79 14.87
N GLY A 25 8.46 -8.21 15.26
CA GLY A 25 7.18 -8.51 14.61
C GLY A 25 7.18 -8.17 13.13
N MET A 26 7.81 -7.05 12.76
CA MET A 26 7.93 -6.65 11.36
C MET A 26 8.82 -7.61 10.56
N MET A 27 9.88 -8.13 11.18
CA MET A 27 10.77 -9.10 10.55
C MET A 27 10.11 -10.47 10.38
N ASP A 28 9.28 -10.86 11.34
CA ASP A 28 8.58 -12.15 11.32
C ASP A 28 7.38 -12.16 10.37
N PHE A 29 6.83 -10.99 10.07
CA PHE A 29 5.68 -10.87 9.19
C PHE A 29 6.10 -10.75 7.74
N THR A 30 5.52 -11.58 6.88
CA THR A 30 5.72 -11.52 5.42
C THR A 30 4.36 -11.46 4.75
N ALA A 31 4.03 -10.31 4.16
CA ALA A 31 2.75 -10.12 3.48
C ALA A 31 2.57 -11.10 2.32
N ASP A 32 3.65 -11.45 1.63
CA ASP A 32 3.62 -12.40 0.53
C ASP A 32 3.08 -13.76 0.94
N ASP A 33 3.29 -14.16 2.19
CA ASP A 33 2.87 -15.48 2.68
C ASP A 33 1.37 -15.53 2.99
N VAL A 34 0.73 -14.39 3.23
CA VAL A 34 -0.65 -14.34 3.69
C VAL A 34 -1.61 -13.68 2.70
N ILE A 35 -1.11 -12.98 1.69
CA ILE A 35 -1.96 -12.22 0.78
C ILE A 35 -2.97 -13.10 0.03
N GLY A 36 -2.59 -14.34 -0.26
CA GLY A 36 -3.50 -15.29 -0.91
C GLY A 36 -4.73 -15.64 -0.08
N ASN A 37 -4.65 -15.42 1.24
CA ASN A 37 -5.74 -15.75 2.15
C ASN A 37 -6.83 -14.68 2.22
N ILE A 38 -6.64 -13.53 1.59
CA ILE A 38 -7.62 -12.44 1.60
C ILE A 38 -8.79 -12.75 0.68
N ALA A 39 -8.51 -13.41 -0.46
CA ALA A 39 -9.57 -13.75 -1.41
C ALA A 39 -10.69 -14.56 -0.76
N PRO A 40 -11.95 -14.41 -1.17
CA PRO A 40 -12.44 -13.62 -2.30
C PRO A 40 -12.71 -12.15 -1.99
N ARG A 41 -12.22 -11.64 -0.86
CA ARG A 41 -12.34 -10.21 -0.54
C ARG A 41 -11.44 -9.41 -1.49
N PRO A 42 -11.90 -8.23 -1.95
CA PRO A 42 -11.10 -7.43 -2.88
C PRO A 42 -9.85 -6.84 -2.22
N VAL A 43 -8.80 -6.72 -2.99
CA VAL A 43 -7.52 -6.14 -2.55
C VAL A 43 -7.09 -5.09 -3.57
N LEU A 44 -6.59 -3.97 -3.07
CA LEU A 44 -5.97 -2.94 -3.91
C LEU A 44 -4.51 -2.80 -3.50
N LEU A 45 -3.61 -2.99 -4.46
CA LEU A 45 -2.18 -2.76 -4.29
C LEU A 45 -1.81 -1.49 -5.04
N LEU A 46 -1.22 -0.53 -4.33
CA LEU A 46 -0.73 0.72 -4.90
C LEU A 46 0.76 0.82 -4.62
N HIS A 47 1.53 1.10 -5.65
CA HIS A 47 2.97 1.24 -5.50
C HIS A 47 3.49 2.23 -6.54
N SER A 48 4.51 3.01 -6.17
CA SER A 48 5.19 3.86 -7.14
C SER A 48 6.02 3.00 -8.09
N SER A 49 5.98 3.33 -9.39
CA SER A 49 6.83 2.66 -10.36
C SER A 49 8.30 3.06 -10.24
N VAL A 50 8.59 4.09 -9.43
CA VAL A 50 9.96 4.62 -9.19
C VAL A 50 10.23 4.76 -7.70
N ASP A 51 9.75 3.82 -6.90
CA ASP A 51 9.84 3.86 -5.44
C ASP A 51 11.31 3.90 -4.98
N SER A 52 11.65 4.92 -4.19
CA SER A 52 13.01 5.10 -3.68
C SER A 52 13.24 4.43 -2.32
N VAL A 53 12.21 3.82 -1.73
CA VAL A 53 12.27 3.19 -0.42
C VAL A 53 12.19 1.67 -0.51
N THR A 54 11.20 1.15 -1.25
CA THR A 54 11.01 -0.28 -1.44
C THR A 54 10.93 -0.62 -2.92
N PRO A 55 11.51 -1.76 -3.35
CA PRO A 55 11.45 -2.14 -4.76
C PRO A 55 10.02 -2.33 -5.24
N THR A 56 9.70 -1.77 -6.39
CA THR A 56 8.37 -1.89 -7.02
C THR A 56 8.03 -3.34 -7.30
N GLU A 57 9.01 -4.18 -7.59
CA GLU A 57 8.85 -5.61 -7.85
C GLU A 57 8.19 -6.35 -6.69
N GLN A 58 8.28 -5.84 -5.48
CA GLN A 58 7.62 -6.46 -4.32
C GLN A 58 6.11 -6.47 -4.47
N SER A 59 5.52 -5.37 -4.96
CA SER A 59 4.07 -5.32 -5.19
C SER A 59 3.65 -6.20 -6.37
N VAL A 60 4.48 -6.29 -7.39
CA VAL A 60 4.23 -7.18 -8.52
C VAL A 60 4.21 -8.64 -8.04
N GLU A 61 5.16 -9.02 -7.21
CA GLU A 61 5.22 -10.37 -6.66
C GLU A 61 4.03 -10.67 -5.75
N MET A 62 3.62 -9.71 -4.92
CA MET A 62 2.43 -9.85 -4.10
C MET A 62 1.19 -10.05 -4.96
N PHE A 63 1.08 -9.29 -6.06
CA PHE A 63 -0.03 -9.44 -6.99
C PHE A 63 -0.12 -10.85 -7.56
N LYS A 64 1.04 -11.43 -7.90
CA LYS A 64 1.08 -12.80 -8.43
C LYS A 64 0.61 -13.84 -7.42
N ARG A 65 0.83 -13.59 -6.14
CA ARG A 65 0.44 -14.50 -5.05
C ARG A 65 -0.96 -14.25 -4.53
N ALA A 66 -1.52 -13.08 -4.81
CA ALA A 66 -2.85 -12.72 -4.35
C ALA A 66 -3.91 -13.49 -5.11
N GLY A 67 -5.00 -13.84 -4.41
CA GLY A 67 -6.19 -14.36 -5.07
C GLY A 67 -6.99 -13.22 -5.69
N GLN A 68 -8.06 -13.55 -6.37
CA GLN A 68 -8.89 -12.54 -7.05
C GLN A 68 -10.15 -12.22 -6.23
N PRO A 69 -10.67 -10.99 -6.28
CA PRO A 69 -10.24 -9.89 -7.15
C PRO A 69 -9.11 -9.05 -6.53
N THR A 70 -8.05 -8.83 -7.26
CA THR A 70 -6.94 -7.98 -6.83
C THR A 70 -6.55 -7.04 -7.95
N ASP A 71 -6.49 -5.74 -7.64
CA ASP A 71 -6.02 -4.71 -8.56
C ASP A 71 -4.63 -4.25 -8.16
N LEU A 72 -3.79 -4.02 -9.14
CA LEU A 72 -2.45 -3.46 -8.94
C LEU A 72 -2.32 -2.20 -9.78
N HIS A 73 -1.96 -1.09 -9.12
CA HIS A 73 -1.67 0.17 -9.79
C HIS A 73 -0.24 0.60 -9.51
N LEU A 74 0.53 0.85 -10.57
CA LEU A 74 1.88 1.40 -10.48
C LEU A 74 1.84 2.84 -10.98
N THR A 75 2.13 3.78 -10.10
CA THR A 75 2.04 5.21 -10.41
C THR A 75 3.41 5.79 -10.73
N ALA A 76 3.51 6.51 -11.86
CA ALA A 76 4.80 6.96 -12.40
C ALA A 76 5.30 8.27 -11.79
N ASP A 77 4.40 9.10 -11.30
CA ASP A 77 4.69 10.46 -10.86
C ASP A 77 4.64 10.64 -9.34
N THR A 78 4.75 9.55 -8.59
CA THR A 78 4.75 9.56 -7.13
C THR A 78 5.90 8.72 -6.61
N ASP A 79 6.26 8.93 -5.35
CA ASP A 79 7.24 8.10 -4.65
C ASP A 79 6.54 7.28 -3.56
N HIS A 80 7.31 6.60 -2.74
CA HIS A 80 6.83 5.67 -1.71
C HIS A 80 5.71 6.23 -0.84
N PHE A 81 5.86 7.47 -0.36
CA PHE A 81 4.87 8.11 0.49
C PHE A 81 3.84 8.90 -0.32
N MET A 82 3.26 8.24 -1.30
CA MET A 82 2.35 8.89 -2.26
C MET A 82 1.14 9.56 -1.60
N MET A 83 0.68 9.04 -0.46
CA MET A 83 -0.45 9.64 0.25
C MET A 83 -0.08 10.93 0.98
N ALA A 84 1.20 11.18 1.22
CA ALA A 84 1.68 12.42 1.83
C ALA A 84 1.90 13.52 0.79
N GLU A 85 1.87 13.17 -0.49
CA GLU A 85 1.98 14.12 -1.58
C GLU A 85 0.60 14.66 -1.94
N SER A 86 0.55 15.89 -2.45
CA SER A 86 -0.70 16.49 -2.92
C SER A 86 -1.06 15.94 -4.30
N ASN A 87 -1.37 14.66 -4.36
CA ASN A 87 -1.63 13.95 -5.61
C ASN A 87 -3.05 13.39 -5.62
N THR A 88 -3.95 14.12 -6.30
CA THR A 88 -5.35 13.71 -6.41
C THR A 88 -5.54 12.43 -7.20
N ARG A 89 -4.58 12.07 -8.03
CA ARG A 89 -4.64 10.87 -8.87
C ARG A 89 -4.68 9.60 -8.01
N VAL A 90 -3.83 9.53 -6.99
CA VAL A 90 -3.82 8.39 -6.06
C VAL A 90 -5.14 8.31 -5.30
N ILE A 91 -5.64 9.45 -4.82
CA ILE A 91 -6.93 9.51 -4.12
C ILE A 91 -8.06 9.04 -5.03
N ASN A 92 -8.04 9.43 -6.31
CA ASN A 92 -9.06 9.02 -7.27
C ASN A 92 -9.01 7.51 -7.56
N ILE A 93 -7.84 6.92 -7.61
CA ILE A 93 -7.69 5.47 -7.77
C ILE A 93 -8.34 4.74 -6.59
N ILE A 94 -8.06 5.18 -5.38
CA ILE A 94 -8.64 4.59 -4.17
C ILE A 94 -10.15 4.76 -4.17
N ARG A 95 -10.64 5.94 -4.53
CA ARG A 95 -12.08 6.23 -4.58
C ARG A 95 -12.80 5.33 -5.59
N ASP A 96 -12.24 5.19 -6.80
CA ASP A 96 -12.82 4.33 -7.83
C ASP A 96 -12.90 2.88 -7.37
N TRP A 97 -11.85 2.40 -6.70
CA TRP A 97 -11.83 1.05 -6.17
C TRP A 97 -12.89 0.85 -5.10
N LEU A 98 -13.02 1.81 -4.18
CA LEU A 98 -14.04 1.76 -3.14
C LEU A 98 -15.44 1.77 -3.75
N GLU A 99 -15.69 2.58 -4.75
CA GLU A 99 -17.00 2.63 -5.42
C GLU A 99 -17.30 1.34 -6.17
N THR A 100 -16.30 0.67 -6.69
CA THR A 100 -16.45 -0.58 -7.40
C THR A 100 -16.85 -1.73 -6.48
N TYR A 101 -16.16 -1.86 -5.35
CA TYR A 101 -16.30 -3.01 -4.46
C TYR A 101 -17.14 -2.74 -3.21
N PHE A 102 -17.23 -1.50 -2.79
CA PHE A 102 -17.97 -1.09 -1.59
C PHE A 102 -18.81 0.16 -1.86
N PRO A 103 -19.74 0.08 -2.86
CA PRO A 103 -20.55 1.25 -3.19
C PRO A 103 -21.46 1.62 -2.03
N ALA A 104 -21.78 2.92 -1.91
CA ALA A 104 -22.75 3.38 -0.93
C ALA A 104 -24.09 2.72 -1.18
N ASP A 105 -24.76 2.26 -0.11
CA ASP A 105 -26.07 1.65 -0.21
C ASP A 105 -27.13 2.74 -0.41
N ALA A 106 -27.74 2.80 -1.58
CA ALA A 106 -28.75 3.79 -1.91
C ALA A 106 -29.99 3.71 -0.98
N SER A 107 -30.29 2.54 -0.45
CA SER A 107 -31.42 2.37 0.47
C SER A 107 -31.16 3.01 1.83
N VAL A 108 -29.91 3.19 2.20
CA VAL A 108 -29.50 3.87 3.45
C VAL A 108 -29.61 5.37 3.28
N ASP A 109 -29.33 5.87 2.09
CA ASP A 109 -29.33 7.29 1.78
C ASP A 109 -30.70 7.85 1.41
N ALA A 110 -31.64 6.99 1.21
CA ALA A 110 -33.00 7.36 0.81
C ALA A 110 -33.81 7.99 1.95
#